data_c249694785ee0f7d617bbb78972f7c8b
#
_entry.id   c249694785ee0f7d617bbb78972f7c8b
#
_cell.length_a   1.000
_cell.length_b   1.000
_cell.length_c   1.000
_cell.angle_alpha   90.00
_cell.angle_beta   90.00
_cell.angle_gamma   90.00
#
_symmetry.space_group_name_H-M   'P 1'
#
loop_
_entity.id
_entity.type
_entity.pdbx_description
1 polymer ?
#
loop_
_entity_poly.entity_id
_entity_poly.type
_entity_poly.pdbx_seq_one_letter_code
_entity_poly.pdbx_strand_id
1 'polypeptide(L)'
;PDSNAPPSDPFDSLLLEWLNNVAGVKPAPWVVHDSDTEGASIESLCKETETWSREREAYGFEIDGLVFKVDDLEKRDLLGMTAHHPRWALAWKFPPEEATSVLLDVDWQTGRTGNITPVARIAPQRVGGVTVENTTLHNLGEVERLGIQIGDKVRIVRRGDVIPKIEASLGPATQHDIDGRVHA
;
A
#
# COMPACT_ATOMS: atom_id res chain seq x y z
N PRO A 1 -31.93 -27.74 -8.74
CA PRO A 1 -30.68 -27.00 -8.98
C PRO A 1 -29.55 -27.75 -8.31
N ASP A 2 -28.46 -27.93 -9.03
CA ASP A 2 -27.25 -28.58 -8.51
C ASP A 2 -26.65 -27.64 -7.47
N SER A 3 -26.57 -28.04 -6.20
CA SER A 3 -26.08 -27.21 -5.10
C SER A 3 -24.59 -26.85 -5.27
N ASN A 4 -23.90 -27.48 -6.19
CA ASN A 4 -22.50 -27.26 -6.51
C ASN A 4 -22.27 -26.34 -7.74
N ALA A 5 -23.33 -25.93 -8.43
CA ALA A 5 -23.21 -25.02 -9.55
C ALA A 5 -22.94 -23.57 -9.06
N PRO A 6 -22.20 -22.75 -9.81
CA PRO A 6 -22.05 -21.34 -9.48
C PRO A 6 -23.40 -20.61 -9.52
N PRO A 7 -23.57 -19.53 -8.74
CA PRO A 7 -24.80 -18.77 -8.72
C PRO A 7 -25.15 -18.23 -10.11
N SER A 8 -26.43 -18.26 -10.44
CA SER A 8 -26.97 -17.68 -11.68
C SER A 8 -27.33 -16.20 -11.52
N ASP A 9 -27.42 -15.73 -10.30
CA ASP A 9 -27.77 -14.34 -9.99
C ASP A 9 -26.56 -13.42 -10.27
N PRO A 10 -26.78 -12.23 -10.84
CA PRO A 10 -25.73 -11.37 -11.35
C PRO A 10 -25.05 -10.54 -10.26
N PHE A 11 -24.66 -11.13 -9.13
CA PHE A 11 -23.95 -10.45 -8.05
C PHE A 11 -22.57 -11.06 -7.82
N ASP A 12 -21.54 -10.19 -7.74
CA ASP A 12 -20.14 -10.59 -7.49
C ASP A 12 -19.96 -11.22 -6.10
N SER A 13 -20.68 -10.70 -5.10
CA SER A 13 -20.67 -11.21 -3.74
C SER A 13 -21.14 -12.66 -3.63
N LEU A 14 -22.16 -13.04 -4.38
CA LEU A 14 -22.65 -14.42 -4.42
C LEU A 14 -21.63 -15.36 -5.05
N LEU A 15 -20.90 -14.91 -6.07
CA LEU A 15 -19.82 -15.67 -6.67
C LEU A 15 -18.65 -15.86 -5.68
N LEU A 16 -18.28 -14.82 -4.94
CA LEU A 16 -17.24 -14.91 -3.90
C LEU A 16 -17.64 -15.86 -2.78
N GLU A 17 -18.90 -15.82 -2.36
CA GLU A 17 -19.43 -16.74 -1.36
C GLU A 17 -19.42 -18.20 -1.85
N TRP A 18 -19.83 -18.44 -3.08
CA TRP A 18 -19.76 -19.76 -3.70
C TRP A 18 -18.32 -20.27 -3.82
N LEU A 19 -17.37 -19.43 -4.26
CA LEU A 19 -15.96 -19.77 -4.32
C LEU A 19 -15.41 -20.21 -2.97
N ASN A 20 -15.78 -19.49 -1.91
CA ASN A 20 -15.33 -19.79 -0.56
C ASN A 20 -15.95 -21.08 0.00
N ASN A 21 -17.28 -21.25 -0.17
CA ASN A 21 -18.03 -22.27 0.54
C ASN A 21 -18.15 -23.59 -0.24
N VAL A 22 -18.15 -23.53 -1.57
CA VAL A 22 -18.41 -24.69 -2.46
C VAL A 22 -17.17 -25.09 -3.24
N ALA A 23 -16.50 -24.15 -3.88
CA ALA A 23 -15.33 -24.46 -4.70
C ALA A 23 -14.03 -24.63 -3.90
N GLY A 24 -14.03 -24.30 -2.61
CA GLY A 24 -12.86 -24.40 -1.73
C GLY A 24 -11.74 -23.40 -2.08
N VAL A 25 -12.05 -22.38 -2.85
CA VAL A 25 -11.14 -21.27 -3.16
C VAL A 25 -11.36 -20.17 -2.16
N LYS A 26 -10.33 -19.79 -1.42
CA LYS A 26 -10.40 -18.69 -0.46
C LYS A 26 -10.19 -17.34 -1.19
N PRO A 27 -11.26 -16.56 -1.46
CA PRO A 27 -11.11 -15.24 -2.05
C PRO A 27 -10.49 -14.26 -1.05
N ALA A 28 -10.09 -13.08 -1.52
CA ALA A 28 -9.76 -11.98 -0.64
C ALA A 28 -10.96 -11.65 0.26
N PRO A 29 -10.78 -11.20 1.50
CA PRO A 29 -11.87 -10.79 2.37
C PRO A 29 -12.72 -9.70 1.71
N TRP A 30 -14.04 -9.78 1.85
CA TRP A 30 -14.97 -8.80 1.30
C TRP A 30 -16.10 -8.49 2.28
N VAL A 31 -16.73 -7.34 2.10
CA VAL A 31 -17.93 -6.90 2.81
C VAL A 31 -18.89 -6.31 1.80
N VAL A 32 -20.16 -6.62 1.91
CA VAL A 32 -21.23 -6.04 1.08
C VAL A 32 -21.88 -4.89 1.84
N HIS A 33 -21.95 -3.72 1.20
CA HIS A 33 -22.68 -2.56 1.68
C HIS A 33 -23.94 -2.39 0.83
N ASP A 34 -25.10 -2.56 1.44
CA ASP A 34 -26.38 -2.35 0.78
C ASP A 34 -26.71 -0.86 0.73
N SER A 35 -26.86 -0.31 -0.48
CA SER A 35 -27.18 1.11 -0.70
C SER A 35 -28.56 1.53 -0.20
N ASP A 36 -29.47 0.57 0.01
CA ASP A 36 -30.85 0.84 0.41
C ASP A 36 -31.03 0.88 1.94
N THR A 37 -29.96 0.61 2.69
CA THR A 37 -29.97 0.72 4.16
C THR A 37 -29.39 2.06 4.62
N GLU A 38 -29.87 2.60 5.75
CA GLU A 38 -29.33 3.84 6.36
C GLU A 38 -27.83 3.77 6.69
N GLY A 39 -27.21 2.59 6.57
CA GLY A 39 -25.79 2.36 6.84
C GLY A 39 -24.86 2.58 5.64
N ALA A 40 -25.38 2.76 4.42
CA ALA A 40 -24.58 2.87 3.20
C ALA A 40 -24.20 4.33 2.85
N SER A 41 -23.98 5.18 3.85
CA SER A 41 -23.48 6.54 3.62
C SER A 41 -22.00 6.53 3.24
N ILE A 42 -21.53 7.59 2.56
CA ILE A 42 -20.11 7.80 2.29
C ILE A 42 -19.30 7.74 3.59
N GLU A 43 -19.88 8.21 4.70
CA GLU A 43 -19.27 8.19 6.02
C GLU A 43 -19.05 6.75 6.52
N SER A 44 -19.99 5.83 6.29
CA SER A 44 -19.82 4.42 6.67
C SER A 44 -18.71 3.75 5.87
N LEU A 45 -18.62 4.04 4.57
CA LEU A 45 -17.53 3.55 3.72
C LEU A 45 -16.16 4.10 4.16
N CYS A 46 -16.09 5.39 4.51
CA CYS A 46 -14.88 6.00 5.06
C CYS A 46 -14.47 5.33 6.38
N LYS A 47 -15.42 5.09 7.28
CA LYS A 47 -15.16 4.40 8.54
C LYS A 47 -14.69 2.95 8.33
N GLU A 48 -15.23 2.27 7.34
CA GLU A 48 -14.78 0.94 6.96
C GLU A 48 -13.32 0.98 6.48
N THR A 49 -12.93 1.95 5.62
CA THR A 49 -11.54 2.10 5.17
C THR A 49 -10.56 2.33 6.32
N GLU A 50 -10.95 3.11 7.32
CA GLU A 50 -10.13 3.35 8.52
C GLU A 50 -9.97 2.06 9.34
N THR A 51 -11.04 1.27 9.46
CA THR A 51 -11.02 -0.01 10.18
C THR A 51 -10.08 -0.99 9.50
N TRP A 52 -10.21 -1.18 8.18
CA TRP A 52 -9.33 -2.05 7.40
C TRP A 52 -7.87 -1.59 7.44
N SER A 53 -7.62 -0.28 7.37
CA SER A 53 -6.28 0.28 7.48
C SER A 53 -5.64 0.00 8.84
N ARG A 54 -6.41 0.09 9.92
CA ARG A 54 -5.94 -0.17 11.28
C ARG A 54 -5.69 -1.66 11.55
N GLU A 55 -6.54 -2.52 10.99
CA GLU A 55 -6.54 -3.97 11.24
C GLU A 55 -5.74 -4.76 10.19
N ARG A 56 -5.12 -4.08 9.23
CA ARG A 56 -4.42 -4.71 8.10
C ARG A 56 -3.39 -5.77 8.49
N GLU A 57 -2.69 -5.60 9.63
CA GLU A 57 -1.69 -6.56 10.12
C GLU A 57 -2.32 -7.88 10.62
N ALA A 58 -3.61 -7.86 10.98
CA ALA A 58 -4.32 -9.04 11.49
C ALA A 58 -4.72 -10.04 10.39
N TYR A 59 -4.69 -9.65 9.11
CA TYR A 59 -5.14 -10.50 8.01
C TYR A 59 -4.14 -11.60 7.61
N GLY A 60 -2.90 -11.55 8.10
CA GLY A 60 -1.86 -12.55 7.82
C GLY A 60 -1.28 -12.47 6.40
N PHE A 61 -1.61 -11.44 5.64
CA PHE A 61 -1.03 -11.06 4.36
C PHE A 61 -1.05 -9.53 4.22
N GLU A 62 -0.12 -9.00 3.44
CA GLU A 62 -0.03 -7.55 3.24
C GLU A 62 -1.16 -7.05 2.33
N ILE A 63 -1.82 -5.96 2.77
CA ILE A 63 -2.82 -5.23 2.00
C ILE A 63 -2.39 -3.76 1.90
N ASP A 64 -2.46 -3.19 0.70
CA ASP A 64 -2.07 -1.81 0.41
C ASP A 64 -3.27 -0.87 0.17
N GLY A 65 -4.48 -1.44 0.18
CA GLY A 65 -5.72 -0.71 -0.03
C GLY A 65 -6.94 -1.60 -0.19
N LEU A 66 -8.05 -0.99 -0.51
CA LEU A 66 -9.34 -1.61 -0.78
C LEU A 66 -9.78 -1.33 -2.21
N VAL A 67 -10.59 -2.21 -2.75
CA VAL A 67 -11.26 -1.99 -4.03
C VAL A 67 -12.77 -2.02 -3.78
N PHE A 68 -13.42 -0.88 -3.94
CA PHE A 68 -14.87 -0.78 -3.96
C PHE A 68 -15.38 -1.15 -5.35
N LYS A 69 -16.37 -1.99 -5.42
CA LYS A 69 -16.99 -2.42 -6.68
C LYS A 69 -18.50 -2.34 -6.55
N VAL A 70 -19.15 -1.97 -7.64
CA VAL A 70 -20.60 -2.20 -7.76
C VAL A 70 -20.84 -3.71 -7.77
N ASP A 71 -21.67 -4.23 -6.87
CA ASP A 71 -21.88 -5.66 -6.72
C ASP A 71 -22.67 -6.26 -7.89
N ASP A 72 -23.68 -5.55 -8.35
CA ASP A 72 -24.58 -5.92 -9.45
C ASP A 72 -23.83 -5.90 -10.80
N LEU A 73 -23.68 -7.06 -11.43
CA LEU A 73 -22.94 -7.24 -12.68
C LEU A 73 -23.66 -6.58 -13.87
N GLU A 74 -24.99 -6.55 -13.89
CA GLU A 74 -25.75 -5.87 -14.94
C GLU A 74 -25.54 -4.35 -14.88
N LYS A 75 -25.47 -3.78 -13.68
CA LYS A 75 -25.10 -2.37 -13.49
C LYS A 75 -23.67 -2.08 -13.90
N ARG A 76 -22.74 -3.03 -13.72
CA ARG A 76 -21.36 -2.87 -14.23
C ARG A 76 -21.32 -2.72 -15.75
N ASP A 77 -22.10 -3.52 -16.46
CA ASP A 77 -22.19 -3.45 -17.91
C ASP A 77 -22.77 -2.10 -18.37
N LEU A 78 -23.76 -1.58 -17.68
CA LEU A 78 -24.33 -0.25 -17.95
C LEU A 78 -23.33 0.89 -17.69
N LEU A 79 -22.54 0.81 -16.62
CA LEU A 79 -21.52 1.81 -16.28
C LEU A 79 -20.33 1.75 -17.26
N GLY A 80 -20.03 0.57 -17.77
CA GLY A 80 -18.99 0.32 -18.73
C GLY A 80 -17.59 0.62 -18.24
N MET A 81 -16.70 0.88 -19.20
CA MET A 81 -15.29 1.15 -18.99
C MET A 81 -14.85 2.44 -19.67
N THR A 82 -13.81 3.07 -19.14
CA THR A 82 -12.98 4.02 -19.91
C THR A 82 -11.98 3.26 -20.78
N ALA A 83 -11.12 3.94 -21.50
CA ALA A 83 -10.06 3.29 -22.29
C ALA A 83 -9.15 2.35 -21.45
N HIS A 84 -9.02 2.60 -20.14
CA HIS A 84 -8.07 1.88 -19.28
C HIS A 84 -8.64 1.43 -17.94
N HIS A 85 -9.81 1.93 -17.51
CA HIS A 85 -10.33 1.69 -16.16
C HIS A 85 -11.82 1.39 -16.16
N PRO A 86 -12.29 0.46 -15.30
CA PRO A 86 -13.71 0.25 -15.07
C PRO A 86 -14.33 1.46 -14.36
N ARG A 87 -15.55 1.85 -14.75
CA ARG A 87 -16.32 2.92 -14.07
C ARG A 87 -17.05 2.43 -12.83
N TRP A 88 -17.16 1.13 -12.67
CA TRP A 88 -17.84 0.44 -11.59
C TRP A 88 -16.90 0.00 -10.45
N ALA A 89 -15.62 0.36 -10.51
CA ALA A 89 -14.66 0.04 -9.47
C ALA A 89 -13.80 1.25 -9.11
N LEU A 90 -13.51 1.40 -7.82
CA LEU A 90 -12.65 2.43 -7.25
C LEU A 90 -11.63 1.80 -6.31
N ALA A 91 -10.35 2.03 -6.58
CA ALA A 91 -9.28 1.62 -5.68
C ALA A 91 -8.99 2.74 -4.66
N TRP A 92 -9.03 2.39 -3.39
CA TRP A 92 -8.64 3.26 -2.29
C TRP A 92 -7.35 2.74 -1.70
N LYS A 93 -6.25 3.47 -1.89
CA LYS A 93 -4.95 3.12 -1.33
C LYS A 93 -4.80 3.65 0.09
N PHE A 94 -4.32 2.80 1.00
CA PHE A 94 -4.02 3.25 2.35
C PHE A 94 -2.91 4.31 2.34
N PRO A 95 -2.91 5.23 3.33
CA PRO A 95 -1.81 6.15 3.51
C PRO A 95 -0.48 5.39 3.59
N PRO A 96 0.59 5.91 2.97
CA PRO A 96 1.90 5.30 3.10
C PRO A 96 2.37 5.35 4.55
N GLU A 97 3.18 4.38 4.93
CA GLU A 97 3.87 4.44 6.21
C GLU A 97 5.10 5.32 6.10
N GLU A 98 5.22 6.23 7.04
CA GLU A 98 6.30 7.19 7.09
C GLU A 98 7.11 7.03 8.37
N ALA A 99 8.41 7.19 8.24
CA ALA A 99 9.31 7.28 9.38
C ALA A 99 10.44 8.27 9.07
N THR A 100 11.14 8.70 10.09
CA THR A 100 12.32 9.52 9.93
C THR A 100 13.55 8.72 10.33
N SER A 101 14.66 8.89 9.61
CA SER A 101 15.95 8.32 9.96
C SER A 101 17.06 9.32 9.66
N VAL A 102 18.31 8.92 9.86
CA VAL A 102 19.50 9.71 9.55
C VAL A 102 20.23 9.06 8.38
N LEU A 103 20.59 9.84 7.37
CA LEU A 103 21.41 9.39 6.25
C LEU A 103 22.86 9.24 6.71
N LEU A 104 23.35 8.00 6.74
CA LEU A 104 24.69 7.67 7.21
C LEU A 104 25.71 7.68 6.07
N ASP A 105 25.31 7.20 4.89
CA ASP A 105 26.21 7.06 3.73
C ASP A 105 25.38 6.87 2.45
N VAL A 106 26.05 6.96 1.28
CA VAL A 106 25.46 6.66 -0.02
C VAL A 106 26.39 5.74 -0.80
N ASP A 107 25.96 4.50 -1.01
CA ASP A 107 26.66 3.52 -1.82
C ASP A 107 26.27 3.65 -3.30
N TRP A 108 27.26 3.74 -4.19
CA TRP A 108 27.06 3.81 -5.63
C TRP A 108 27.26 2.43 -6.25
N GLN A 109 26.16 1.78 -6.59
CA GLN A 109 26.15 0.42 -7.12
C GLN A 109 26.05 0.41 -8.64
N THR A 110 26.93 -0.35 -9.31
CA THR A 110 26.87 -0.52 -10.75
C THR A 110 26.05 -1.76 -11.10
N GLY A 111 24.94 -1.55 -11.77
CA GLY A 111 24.08 -2.62 -12.26
C GLY A 111 24.69 -3.37 -13.44
N ARG A 112 24.13 -4.54 -13.78
CA ARG A 112 24.59 -5.41 -14.87
C ARG A 112 24.62 -4.73 -16.25
N THR A 113 23.80 -3.70 -16.44
CA THR A 113 23.72 -2.90 -17.68
C THR A 113 24.65 -1.69 -17.68
N GLY A 114 25.50 -1.53 -16.66
CA GLY A 114 26.39 -0.37 -16.51
C GLY A 114 25.73 0.86 -15.86
N ASN A 115 24.45 0.81 -15.52
CA ASN A 115 23.77 1.91 -14.83
C ASN A 115 24.25 1.99 -13.39
N ILE A 116 24.55 3.22 -12.94
CA ILE A 116 24.92 3.51 -11.57
C ILE A 116 23.67 3.90 -10.78
N THR A 117 23.40 3.17 -9.72
CA THR A 117 22.24 3.40 -8.84
C THR A 117 22.73 3.74 -7.43
N PRO A 118 22.39 4.92 -6.90
CA PRO A 118 22.69 5.27 -5.52
C PRO A 118 21.74 4.56 -4.57
N VAL A 119 22.30 4.00 -3.49
CA VAL A 119 21.61 3.39 -2.39
C VAL A 119 21.99 4.11 -1.11
N ALA A 120 21.02 4.70 -0.44
CA ALA A 120 21.23 5.35 0.84
C ALA A 120 21.33 4.31 1.95
N ARG A 121 22.37 4.42 2.78
CA ARG A 121 22.50 3.74 4.06
C ARG A 121 21.98 4.67 5.14
N ILE A 122 21.03 4.20 5.93
CA ILE A 122 20.35 4.99 6.96
C ILE A 122 20.50 4.32 8.33
N ALA A 123 20.36 5.09 9.38
CA ALA A 123 20.21 4.52 10.71
C ALA A 123 19.01 3.58 10.73
N PRO A 124 19.15 2.34 11.29
CA PRO A 124 18.06 1.36 11.29
C PRO A 124 16.76 1.97 11.78
N GLN A 125 15.69 1.81 11.00
CA GLN A 125 14.38 2.40 11.31
C GLN A 125 13.27 1.43 10.95
N ARG A 126 12.33 1.21 11.87
CA ARG A 126 11.17 0.38 11.62
C ARG A 126 10.13 1.15 10.81
N VAL A 127 9.74 0.60 9.66
CA VAL A 127 8.74 1.16 8.75
C VAL A 127 7.94 0.01 8.15
N GLY A 128 6.62 -0.01 8.31
CA GLY A 128 5.78 -1.05 7.74
C GLY A 128 6.11 -2.45 8.25
N GLY A 129 6.32 -2.58 9.56
CA GLY A 129 6.60 -3.87 10.19
C GLY A 129 8.02 -4.42 9.96
N VAL A 130 8.84 -3.80 9.07
CA VAL A 130 10.22 -4.23 8.76
C VAL A 130 11.23 -3.19 9.21
N THR A 131 12.44 -3.64 9.54
CA THR A 131 13.57 -2.74 9.82
C THR A 131 14.29 -2.41 8.52
N VAL A 132 14.38 -1.13 8.21
CA VAL A 132 15.00 -0.58 7.00
C VAL A 132 16.35 0.03 7.35
N GLU A 133 17.42 -0.41 6.70
CA GLU A 133 18.78 0.11 6.83
C GLU A 133 19.30 0.67 5.49
N ASN A 134 18.70 0.21 4.39
CA ASN A 134 19.07 0.64 3.04
C ASN A 134 17.82 1.03 2.28
N THR A 135 17.91 2.11 1.51
CA THR A 135 16.80 2.59 0.69
C THR A 135 17.29 3.14 -0.64
N THR A 136 16.48 2.99 -1.69
CA THR A 136 16.90 3.47 -3.00
C THR A 136 16.80 4.98 -3.13
N LEU A 137 17.77 5.55 -3.85
CA LEU A 137 17.74 6.94 -4.31
C LEU A 137 17.48 7.03 -5.84
N HIS A 138 17.13 5.90 -6.46
CA HIS A 138 16.82 5.75 -7.88
C HIS A 138 17.97 6.14 -8.83
N ASN A 139 18.38 7.40 -8.86
CA ASN A 139 19.41 7.93 -9.75
C ASN A 139 19.99 9.24 -9.21
N LEU A 140 21.07 9.75 -9.86
CA LEU A 140 21.73 11.00 -9.48
C LEU A 140 20.79 12.21 -9.49
N GLY A 141 19.92 12.32 -10.49
CA GLY A 141 18.96 13.43 -10.56
C GLY A 141 18.01 13.48 -9.36
N GLU A 142 17.64 12.33 -8.80
CA GLU A 142 16.84 12.28 -7.59
C GLU A 142 17.64 12.72 -6.36
N VAL A 143 18.90 12.36 -6.26
CA VAL A 143 19.80 12.83 -5.19
C VAL A 143 19.93 14.36 -5.23
N GLU A 144 20.12 14.92 -6.42
CA GLU A 144 20.21 16.38 -6.64
C GLU A 144 18.88 17.07 -6.30
N ARG A 145 17.75 16.49 -6.73
CA ARG A 145 16.41 17.02 -6.43
C ARG A 145 16.11 17.06 -4.95
N LEU A 146 16.49 16.01 -4.23
CA LEU A 146 16.30 15.91 -2.78
C LEU A 146 17.25 16.82 -1.99
N GLY A 147 18.39 17.17 -2.57
CA GLY A 147 19.41 18.00 -1.91
C GLY A 147 19.95 17.40 -0.61
N ILE A 148 19.92 16.05 -0.50
CA ILE A 148 20.34 15.34 0.71
C ILE A 148 21.85 15.36 0.90
N GLN A 149 22.27 15.43 2.16
CA GLN A 149 23.66 15.33 2.57
C GLN A 149 23.83 14.24 3.63
N ILE A 150 25.00 13.62 3.68
CA ILE A 150 25.34 12.68 4.75
C ILE A 150 25.22 13.41 6.09
N GLY A 151 24.54 12.80 7.04
CA GLY A 151 24.20 13.42 8.32
C GLY A 151 22.84 14.11 8.36
N ASP A 152 22.11 14.15 7.25
CA ASP A 152 20.75 14.71 7.25
C ASP A 152 19.73 13.75 7.90
N LYS A 153 18.76 14.33 8.57
CA LYS A 153 17.51 13.67 8.92
C LYS A 153 16.65 13.56 7.65
N VAL A 154 16.21 12.36 7.33
CA VAL A 154 15.48 12.06 6.11
C VAL A 154 14.12 11.43 6.42
N ARG A 155 13.10 11.79 5.64
CA ARG A 155 11.81 11.15 5.69
C ARG A 155 11.80 9.96 4.72
N ILE A 156 11.47 8.79 5.28
CA ILE A 156 11.36 7.53 4.56
C ILE A 156 9.90 7.20 4.42
N VAL A 157 9.50 6.75 3.25
CA VAL A 157 8.13 6.36 2.92
C VAL A 157 8.13 4.95 2.37
N ARG A 158 7.28 4.08 2.92
CA ARG A 158 7.00 2.75 2.40
C ARG A 158 5.52 2.65 2.03
N ARG A 159 5.23 2.21 0.81
CA ARG A 159 3.86 1.98 0.33
C ARG A 159 3.67 0.49 0.09
N GLY A 160 2.88 -0.15 0.97
CA GLY A 160 2.69 -1.60 0.91
C GLY A 160 4.01 -2.36 0.89
N ASP A 161 4.13 -3.39 0.08
CA ASP A 161 5.34 -4.22 -0.09
C ASP A 161 6.38 -3.61 -1.06
N VAL A 162 6.32 -2.30 -1.31
CA VAL A 162 7.28 -1.60 -2.19
C VAL A 162 8.54 -1.25 -1.41
N ILE A 163 9.67 -1.27 -2.11
CA ILE A 163 10.98 -0.86 -1.56
C ILE A 163 10.88 0.54 -0.94
N PRO A 164 11.28 0.74 0.33
CA PRO A 164 11.28 2.04 0.95
C PRO A 164 12.10 3.05 0.16
N LYS A 165 11.66 4.30 0.13
CA LYS A 165 12.39 5.39 -0.51
C LYS A 165 12.51 6.61 0.40
N ILE A 166 13.57 7.39 0.22
CA ILE A 166 13.68 8.73 0.79
C ILE A 166 12.80 9.67 -0.03
N GLU A 167 11.89 10.39 0.64
CA GLU A 167 11.00 11.35 0.01
C GLU A 167 11.46 12.80 0.18
N ALA A 168 12.10 13.11 1.30
CA ALA A 168 12.60 14.45 1.59
C ALA A 168 13.79 14.43 2.55
N SER A 169 14.69 15.43 2.41
CA SER A 169 15.57 15.86 3.49
C SER A 169 14.79 16.76 4.45
N LEU A 170 15.02 16.59 5.74
CA LEU A 170 14.50 17.43 6.82
C LEU A 170 15.60 18.33 7.40
N GLY A 171 16.76 18.39 6.73
CA GLY A 171 17.94 19.13 7.17
C GLY A 171 18.86 18.34 8.09
N PRO A 172 19.91 18.96 8.61
CA PRO A 172 20.92 18.29 9.43
C PRO A 172 20.31 17.62 10.66
N ALA A 173 20.70 16.37 10.92
CA ALA A 173 20.31 15.65 12.11
C ALA A 173 20.99 16.22 13.36
N THR A 174 20.28 16.28 14.46
CA THR A 174 20.85 16.66 15.76
C THR A 174 21.57 15.46 16.38
N GLN A 175 22.47 15.70 17.36
CA GLN A 175 23.11 14.63 18.10
C GLN A 175 22.10 13.69 18.77
N HIS A 176 20.97 14.23 19.25
CA HIS A 176 19.87 13.45 19.82
C HIS A 176 19.20 12.51 18.77
N ASP A 177 19.08 12.92 17.52
CA ASP A 177 18.56 12.09 16.44
C ASP A 177 19.49 10.91 16.13
N ILE A 178 20.80 11.08 16.31
CA ILE A 178 21.82 10.06 16.09
C ILE A 178 21.85 9.07 17.28
N ASP A 179 21.97 9.59 18.48
CA ASP A 179 22.14 8.79 19.71
C ASP A 179 20.89 7.98 20.07
N GLY A 180 19.71 8.55 19.87
CA GLY A 180 18.43 7.87 20.17
C GLY A 180 18.13 6.67 19.27
N ARG A 181 18.91 6.42 18.20
CA ARG A 181 18.68 5.36 17.21
C ARG A 181 19.76 4.29 17.16
N VAL A 182 20.89 4.52 17.82
CA VAL A 182 21.96 3.53 17.96
C VAL A 182 21.64 2.49 19.03
N HIS A 183 20.62 2.75 19.87
CA HIS A 183 20.22 1.92 21.01
C HIS A 183 18.80 1.38 20.90
N ALA A 184 18.12 1.43 19.73
CA ALA A 184 16.75 0.94 19.56
C ALA A 184 16.67 -0.41 18.81
#